data_6dd4fa1d28e1ceaaa4b28f473d38bf77
#
_entry.id   6dd4fa1d28e1ceaaa4b28f473d38bf77
#
_cell.length_a   1.000
_cell.length_b   1.000
_cell.length_c   1.000
_cell.angle_alpha   90.00
_cell.angle_beta   90.00
_cell.angle_gamma   90.00
#
_symmetry.space_group_name_H-M   'P 1'
#
loop_
_entity.id
_entity.type
_entity.pdbx_description
1 polymer ?
#
loop_
_entity_poly.entity_id
_entity_poly.type
_entity_poly.pdbx_seq_one_letter_code
_entity_poly.pdbx_strand_id
1 'polypeptide(L)'
;MRDAVCGFLQQEALALFTRRATELGARIGVAPERVVLSSANTLWGSCTAQGVIRLNWRLIHFSPALIDYVIAHELAHLKELNHSRAFWDTVAAILPGFEAARRELRAHHPGRIVAP
;
A
#
# COMPACT_ATOMS: atom_id res chain seq x y z
N MET A 1 27.51 6.24 5.10
CA MET A 1 27.05 6.60 3.74
C MET A 1 25.83 5.81 3.34
N ARG A 2 25.91 4.49 3.42
CA ARG A 2 24.80 3.62 3.08
C ARG A 2 23.56 3.92 3.95
N ASP A 3 23.77 4.09 5.26
CA ASP A 3 22.68 4.37 6.19
C ASP A 3 22.04 5.73 5.94
N ALA A 4 22.83 6.73 5.56
CA ALA A 4 22.32 8.06 5.25
C ALA A 4 21.44 8.03 4.00
N VAL A 5 21.83 7.27 2.97
CA VAL A 5 21.05 7.12 1.75
C VAL A 5 19.75 6.40 2.04
N CYS A 6 19.80 5.30 2.81
CA CYS A 6 18.59 4.57 3.19
C CYS A 6 17.65 5.45 4.03
N GLY A 7 18.20 6.24 4.95
CA GLY A 7 17.38 7.16 5.77
C GLY A 7 16.69 8.21 4.92
N PHE A 8 17.38 8.77 3.92
CA PHE A 8 16.79 9.73 2.99
C PHE A 8 15.63 9.08 2.21
N LEU A 9 15.88 7.90 1.64
CA LEU A 9 14.84 7.18 0.88
C LEU A 9 13.64 6.83 1.74
N GLN A 10 13.87 6.45 3.00
CA GLN A 10 12.77 6.15 3.91
C GLN A 10 11.93 7.38 4.20
N GLN A 11 12.56 8.55 4.40
CA GLN A 11 11.81 9.80 4.61
C GLN A 11 10.98 10.15 3.37
N GLU A 12 11.57 10.02 2.18
CA GLU A 12 10.86 10.27 0.93
C GLU A 12 9.69 9.30 0.75
N ALA A 13 9.91 8.03 1.08
CA ALA A 13 8.87 7.00 0.99
C ALA A 13 7.71 7.33 1.93
N LEU A 14 7.99 7.70 3.17
CA LEU A 14 6.94 8.01 4.13
C LEU A 14 6.11 9.20 3.68
N ALA A 15 6.76 10.26 3.18
CA ALA A 15 6.08 11.45 2.69
C ALA A 15 5.18 11.11 1.50
N LEU A 16 5.70 10.36 0.53
CA LEU A 16 4.94 9.94 -0.65
C LEU A 16 3.76 9.06 -0.28
N PHE A 17 3.99 8.04 0.54
CA PHE A 17 2.95 7.08 0.90
C PHE A 17 1.84 7.75 1.72
N THR A 18 2.20 8.63 2.64
CA THR A 18 1.21 9.37 3.44
C THR A 18 0.33 10.23 2.55
N ARG A 19 0.94 10.96 1.61
CA ARG A 19 0.20 11.80 0.66
C ARG A 19 -0.73 10.95 -0.20
N ARG A 20 -0.21 9.86 -0.77
CA ARG A 20 -1.03 9.01 -1.64
C ARG A 20 -2.14 8.32 -0.87
N ALA A 21 -1.88 7.87 0.36
CA ALA A 21 -2.91 7.26 1.18
C ALA A 21 -4.05 8.26 1.47
N THR A 22 -3.71 9.50 1.73
CA THR A 22 -4.71 10.56 1.94
C THR A 22 -5.52 10.79 0.67
N GLU A 23 -4.86 10.94 -0.47
CA GLU A 23 -5.51 11.20 -1.74
C GLU A 23 -6.40 10.04 -2.19
N LEU A 24 -5.89 8.82 -2.11
CA LEU A 24 -6.63 7.64 -2.53
C LEU A 24 -7.77 7.32 -1.56
N GLY A 25 -7.54 7.46 -0.27
CA GLY A 25 -8.58 7.22 0.74
C GLY A 25 -9.75 8.18 0.59
N ALA A 26 -9.49 9.41 0.18
CA ALA A 26 -10.53 10.41 -0.03
C ALA A 26 -11.53 9.97 -1.10
N ARG A 27 -11.11 9.14 -2.05
CA ARG A 27 -11.98 8.66 -3.13
C ARG A 27 -13.14 7.82 -2.61
N ILE A 28 -12.98 7.18 -1.45
CA ILE A 28 -14.03 6.36 -0.84
C ILE A 28 -14.39 6.85 0.56
N GLY A 29 -13.94 8.05 0.94
CA GLY A 29 -14.30 8.67 2.20
C GLY A 29 -13.67 8.02 3.42
N VAL A 30 -12.48 7.44 3.29
CA VAL A 30 -11.75 6.87 4.43
C VAL A 30 -10.41 7.56 4.61
N ALA A 31 -9.91 7.53 5.83
CA ALA A 31 -8.57 8.01 6.15
C ALA A 31 -7.92 7.03 7.13
N PRO A 32 -6.65 6.64 6.90
CA PRO A 32 -5.96 5.80 7.88
C PRO A 32 -5.70 6.57 9.16
N GLU A 33 -5.59 5.86 10.27
CA GLU A 33 -5.17 6.45 11.54
C GLU A 33 -3.76 7.04 11.39
N ARG A 34 -2.88 6.28 10.76
CA ARG A 34 -1.57 6.78 10.35
C ARG A 34 -0.93 5.80 9.37
N VAL A 35 0.11 6.27 8.71
CA VAL A 35 0.93 5.47 7.79
C VAL A 35 2.32 5.33 8.40
N VAL A 36 2.83 4.10 8.48
CA VAL A 36 4.17 3.82 8.97
C VAL A 36 4.93 2.97 7.98
N LEU A 37 6.25 2.99 8.06
CA LEU A 37 7.09 2.20 7.19
C LEU A 37 7.42 0.85 7.82
N SER A 38 7.70 -0.11 6.95
CA SER A 38 8.13 -1.44 7.32
C SER A 38 9.33 -1.84 6.45
N SER A 39 10.14 -2.76 6.94
CA SER A 39 11.21 -3.39 6.17
C SER A 39 11.08 -4.91 6.19
N ALA A 40 9.87 -5.41 6.40
CA ALA A 40 9.58 -6.84 6.41
C ALA A 40 9.98 -7.49 5.07
N ASN A 41 10.52 -8.71 5.15
CA ASN A 41 11.02 -9.37 3.94
C ASN A 41 9.92 -10.01 3.10
N THR A 42 8.74 -10.27 3.68
CA THR A 42 7.69 -11.04 3.03
C THR A 42 6.43 -10.24 2.73
N LEU A 43 6.32 -9.02 3.24
CA LEU A 43 5.12 -8.21 3.07
C LEU A 43 5.43 -6.90 2.39
N TRP A 44 4.59 -6.49 1.43
CA TRP A 44 4.61 -5.15 0.88
C TRP A 44 3.78 -4.18 1.71
N GLY A 45 2.71 -4.66 2.32
CA GLY A 45 1.86 -3.81 3.14
C GLY A 45 1.00 -4.61 4.10
N SER A 46 0.45 -3.93 5.10
CA SER A 46 -0.50 -4.49 6.05
C SER A 46 -1.36 -3.36 6.63
N CYS A 47 -2.48 -3.75 7.23
CA CYS A 47 -3.39 -2.80 7.87
C CYS A 47 -3.84 -3.41 9.20
N THR A 48 -3.72 -2.66 10.28
CA THR A 48 -4.18 -3.12 11.60
C THR A 48 -5.67 -2.84 11.77
N ALA A 49 -6.27 -3.51 12.76
CA ALA A 49 -7.67 -3.27 13.11
C ALA A 49 -7.92 -1.82 13.54
N GLN A 50 -6.92 -1.14 14.05
CA GLN A 50 -7.00 0.24 14.48
C GLN A 50 -6.84 1.24 13.32
N GLY A 51 -6.56 0.73 12.11
CA GLY A 51 -6.46 1.60 10.94
C GLY A 51 -5.06 2.11 10.65
N VAL A 52 -4.02 1.51 11.24
CA VAL A 52 -2.64 1.86 10.92
C VAL A 52 -2.21 1.08 9.69
N ILE A 53 -1.83 1.80 8.65
CA ILE A 53 -1.32 1.21 7.40
C ILE A 53 0.19 1.15 7.47
N ARG A 54 0.73 -0.03 7.25
CA ARG A 54 2.17 -0.28 7.26
C ARG A 54 2.60 -0.63 5.84
N LEU A 55 3.59 0.07 5.32
CA LEU A 55 4.04 -0.09 3.93
C LEU A 55 5.55 -0.29 3.90
N ASN A 56 5.99 -1.25 3.10
CA ASN A 56 7.41 -1.51 2.94
C ASN A 56 8.05 -0.33 2.20
N TRP A 57 9.08 0.27 2.80
CA TRP A 57 9.72 1.45 2.23
C TRP A 57 10.33 1.18 0.85
N ARG A 58 10.69 -0.06 0.56
CA ARG A 58 11.28 -0.43 -0.73
C ARG A 58 10.30 -0.28 -1.90
N LEU A 59 9.01 -0.09 -1.62
CA LEU A 59 8.02 0.24 -2.65
C LEU A 59 8.37 1.52 -3.41
N ILE A 60 9.17 2.41 -2.81
CA ILE A 60 9.54 3.66 -3.46
C ILE A 60 10.30 3.43 -4.78
N HIS A 61 10.89 2.25 -4.95
CA HIS A 61 11.61 1.89 -6.17
C HIS A 61 10.71 1.41 -7.30
N PHE A 62 9.43 1.25 -7.05
CA PHE A 62 8.49 0.73 -8.06
C PHE A 62 7.73 1.86 -8.74
N SER A 63 7.00 1.49 -9.80
CA SER A 63 6.17 2.45 -10.53
C SER A 63 5.08 3.01 -9.63
N PRO A 64 4.59 4.23 -9.92
CA PRO A 64 3.46 4.79 -9.18
C PRO A 64 2.24 3.88 -9.18
N ALA A 65 1.99 3.16 -10.27
CA ALA A 65 0.84 2.25 -10.35
C ALA A 65 0.94 1.12 -9.33
N LEU A 66 2.14 0.55 -9.13
CA LEU A 66 2.34 -0.51 -8.14
C LEU A 66 2.23 0.03 -6.73
N ILE A 67 2.80 1.19 -6.47
CA ILE A 67 2.67 1.86 -5.16
C ILE A 67 1.21 2.11 -4.84
N ASP A 68 0.47 2.70 -5.78
CA ASP A 68 -0.95 3.00 -5.58
C ASP A 68 -1.77 1.73 -5.34
N TYR A 69 -1.45 0.65 -6.03
CA TYR A 69 -2.16 -0.61 -5.82
C TYR A 69 -1.99 -1.14 -4.40
N VAL A 70 -0.76 -1.16 -3.88
CA VAL A 70 -0.52 -1.64 -2.51
C VAL A 70 -1.25 -0.75 -1.51
N ILE A 71 -1.19 0.56 -1.69
CA ILE A 71 -1.89 1.50 -0.82
C ILE A 71 -3.40 1.28 -0.89
N ALA A 72 -3.96 1.14 -2.10
CA ALA A 72 -5.40 0.90 -2.26
C ALA A 72 -5.84 -0.40 -1.60
N HIS A 73 -5.02 -1.44 -1.69
CA HIS A 73 -5.29 -2.72 -1.05
C HIS A 73 -5.42 -2.54 0.46
N GLU A 74 -4.51 -1.81 1.09
CA GLU A 74 -4.55 -1.61 2.53
C GLU A 74 -5.67 -0.65 2.94
N LEU A 75 -5.94 0.39 2.15
CA LEU A 75 -7.07 1.29 2.43
C LEU A 75 -8.40 0.55 2.38
N ALA A 76 -8.55 -0.42 1.47
CA ALA A 76 -9.78 -1.19 1.37
C ALA A 76 -10.07 -1.98 2.65
N HIS A 77 -9.03 -2.37 3.40
CA HIS A 77 -9.19 -3.04 4.68
C HIS A 77 -9.79 -2.15 5.77
N LEU A 78 -9.81 -0.84 5.57
CA LEU A 78 -10.50 0.06 6.50
C LEU A 78 -12.02 -0.11 6.42
N LYS A 79 -12.52 -0.67 5.33
CA LYS A 79 -13.96 -0.94 5.14
C LYS A 79 -14.29 -2.43 5.17
N GLU A 80 -13.41 -3.27 4.61
CA GLU A 80 -13.69 -4.69 4.44
C GLU A 80 -12.50 -5.50 4.95
N LEU A 81 -12.72 -6.31 5.98
CA LEU A 81 -11.65 -7.10 6.61
C LEU A 81 -11.21 -8.27 5.75
N ASN A 82 -12.15 -8.92 5.08
CA ASN A 82 -11.87 -10.12 4.29
C ASN A 82 -11.72 -9.77 2.82
N HIS A 83 -10.96 -10.57 2.09
CA HIS A 83 -10.79 -10.43 0.64
C HIS A 83 -12.01 -10.97 -0.11
N SER A 84 -13.18 -10.48 0.25
CA SER A 84 -14.46 -10.81 -0.37
C SER A 84 -14.63 -10.00 -1.65
N ARG A 85 -15.73 -10.25 -2.37
CA ARG A 85 -16.09 -9.42 -3.51
C ARG A 85 -16.22 -7.95 -3.12
N ALA A 86 -16.83 -7.67 -1.96
CA ALA A 86 -16.97 -6.30 -1.46
C ALA A 86 -15.60 -5.64 -1.27
N PHE A 87 -14.60 -6.37 -0.81
CA PHE A 87 -13.24 -5.87 -0.69
C PHE A 87 -12.69 -5.46 -2.06
N TRP A 88 -12.77 -6.35 -3.03
CA TRP A 88 -12.23 -6.05 -4.37
C TRP A 88 -13.01 -4.96 -5.09
N ASP A 89 -14.32 -4.86 -4.84
CA ASP A 89 -15.11 -3.74 -5.35
C ASP A 89 -14.63 -2.42 -4.74
N THR A 90 -14.25 -2.45 -3.47
CA THR A 90 -13.69 -1.28 -2.79
C THR A 90 -12.34 -0.88 -3.39
N VAL A 91 -11.47 -1.86 -3.66
CA VAL A 91 -10.19 -1.59 -4.33
C VAL A 91 -10.44 -0.95 -5.70
N ALA A 92 -11.40 -1.47 -6.46
CA ALA A 92 -11.74 -0.92 -7.78
C ALA A 92 -12.30 0.50 -7.68
N ALA A 93 -13.03 0.81 -6.63
CA ALA A 93 -13.55 2.17 -6.41
C ALA A 93 -12.41 3.16 -6.13
N ILE A 94 -11.37 2.72 -5.43
CA ILE A 94 -10.19 3.56 -5.17
C ILE A 94 -9.35 3.68 -6.44
N LEU A 95 -9.10 2.56 -7.10
CA LEU A 95 -8.13 2.48 -8.20
C LEU A 95 -8.71 1.64 -9.33
N PRO A 96 -9.52 2.25 -10.23
CA PRO A 96 -10.04 1.53 -11.39
C PRO A 96 -8.88 0.99 -12.24
N GLY A 97 -9.02 -0.25 -12.70
CA GLY A 97 -7.98 -0.87 -13.51
C GLY A 97 -6.82 -1.45 -12.70
N PHE A 98 -7.01 -1.67 -11.41
CA PHE A 98 -5.95 -2.16 -10.51
C PHE A 98 -5.42 -3.54 -10.91
N GLU A 99 -6.15 -4.33 -11.69
CA GLU A 99 -5.81 -5.71 -12.00
C GLU A 99 -4.45 -5.84 -12.69
N ALA A 100 -4.10 -4.87 -13.55
CA ALA A 100 -2.81 -4.88 -14.23
C ALA A 100 -1.65 -4.74 -13.23
N ALA A 101 -1.77 -3.81 -12.28
CA ALA A 101 -0.76 -3.61 -11.24
C ALA A 101 -0.65 -4.84 -10.33
N ARG A 102 -1.80 -5.45 -10.00
CA ARG A 102 -1.83 -6.66 -9.19
C ARG A 102 -1.08 -7.81 -9.86
N ARG A 103 -1.32 -8.01 -11.15
CA ARG A 103 -0.62 -9.06 -11.92
C ARG A 103 0.88 -8.78 -12.00
N GLU A 104 1.25 -7.53 -12.25
CA GLU A 104 2.65 -7.15 -12.35
C GLU A 104 3.39 -7.38 -11.03
N LEU A 105 2.79 -7.00 -9.91
CA LEU A 105 3.39 -7.20 -8.60
C LEU A 105 3.61 -8.69 -8.33
N ARG A 106 2.63 -9.53 -8.64
CA ARG A 106 2.73 -10.98 -8.45
C ARG A 106 3.81 -11.60 -9.34
N ALA A 107 3.92 -11.15 -10.58
CA ALA A 107 4.87 -11.71 -11.55
C ALA A 107 6.31 -11.38 -11.16
N HIS A 108 6.56 -10.17 -10.66
CA HIS A 108 7.91 -9.71 -10.37
C HIS A 108 8.35 -10.00 -8.93
N HIS A 109 7.40 -10.23 -8.02
CA HIS A 109 7.70 -10.39 -6.60
C HIS A 109 6.85 -11.51 -5.98
N PRO A 110 7.00 -12.76 -6.47
CA PRO A 110 6.12 -13.84 -6.01
C PRO A 110 6.33 -14.24 -4.54
N GLY A 111 7.51 -13.92 -3.97
CA GLY A 111 7.81 -14.23 -2.58
C GLY A 111 7.27 -13.24 -1.58
N ARG A 112 6.65 -12.14 -2.05
CA ARG A 112 6.10 -11.11 -1.18
C ARG A 112 4.62 -10.93 -1.44
N ILE A 113 3.88 -10.75 -0.37
CA ILE A 113 2.43 -10.62 -0.44
C ILE A 113 2.00 -9.29 0.19
N VAL A 114 0.79 -8.86 -0.17
CA VAL A 114 0.10 -7.80 0.54
C VAL A 114 -0.77 -8.51 1.58
N ALA A 115 -0.59 -8.17 2.85
CA ALA A 115 -1.24 -8.89 3.94
C ALA A 115 -2.76 -8.83 3.83
N PRO A 116 -3.41 -9.90 4.25
CA PRO A 116 -4.86 -9.93 4.30
C PRO A 116 -5.41 -8.90 5.26
#